data_1c1cc2b0d9e82a7c5c3d9428444ab8d9
#
_entry.id   1c1cc2b0d9e82a7c5c3d9428444ab8d9
#
_cell.length_a   1.000
_cell.length_b   1.000
_cell.length_c   1.000
_cell.angle_alpha   90.00
_cell.angle_beta   90.00
_cell.angle_gamma   90.00
#
_symmetry.space_group_name_H-M   'P 1'
#
loop_
_entity.id
_entity.type
_entity.pdbx_description
1 polymer ?
#
loop_
_entity_poly.entity_id
_entity_poly.type
_entity_poly.pdbx_seq_one_letter_code
_entity_poly.pdbx_strand_id
1 'polypeptide(L)' 'MLSKQLHEAINAQINAELWSAYLYLAMSLDAENKGYKGVANWFYVQFQEEQAHARIFMNYLN' A
#
# COMPACT_ATOMS: atom_id res chain seq x y z
N MET A 1 -23.58 -11.09 -4.03
CA MET A 1 -22.31 -11.83 -3.85
C MET A 1 -21.37 -11.58 -5.01
N LEU A 2 -20.08 -11.48 -4.72
CA LEU A 2 -19.07 -11.30 -5.76
C LEU A 2 -18.84 -12.61 -6.50
N SER A 3 -18.63 -12.53 -7.82
CA SER A 3 -18.20 -13.70 -8.56
C SER A 3 -16.81 -14.13 -8.12
N LYS A 4 -16.45 -15.39 -8.37
CA LYS A 4 -15.13 -15.90 -8.06
C LYS A 4 -14.05 -15.07 -8.76
N GLN A 5 -14.28 -14.74 -10.04
CA GLN A 5 -13.31 -13.96 -10.82
C GLN A 5 -13.11 -12.57 -10.23
N LEU A 6 -14.18 -11.91 -9.83
CA LEU A 6 -14.10 -10.58 -9.23
C LEU A 6 -13.40 -10.65 -7.87
N HIS A 7 -13.73 -11.66 -7.07
CA HIS A 7 -13.09 -11.88 -5.78
C HIS A 7 -11.58 -12.05 -5.93
N GLU A 8 -11.16 -12.87 -6.89
CA GLU A 8 -9.74 -13.09 -7.15
C GLU A 8 -9.04 -11.81 -7.63
N ALA A 9 -9.72 -11.03 -8.48
CA ALA A 9 -9.16 -9.77 -8.97
C ALA A 9 -8.97 -8.75 -7.84
N ILE A 10 -9.95 -8.64 -6.95
CA ILE A 10 -9.86 -7.72 -5.81
C ILE A 10 -8.76 -8.18 -4.84
N ASN A 11 -8.66 -9.49 -4.61
CA ASN A 11 -7.61 -10.03 -3.75
C ASN A 11 -6.21 -9.76 -4.33
N ALA A 12 -6.05 -9.89 -5.65
CA ALA A 12 -4.80 -9.55 -6.32
C ALA A 12 -4.49 -8.06 -6.17
N GLN A 13 -5.51 -7.20 -6.24
CA GLN A 13 -5.32 -5.76 -6.06
C GLN A 13 -4.89 -5.42 -4.64
N ILE A 14 -5.46 -6.10 -3.63
CA ILE A 14 -5.03 -5.93 -2.24
C ILE A 14 -3.54 -6.25 -2.11
N ASN A 15 -3.11 -7.37 -2.68
CA ASN A 15 -1.70 -7.75 -2.64
C ASN A 15 -0.80 -6.72 -3.32
N ALA A 16 -1.24 -6.17 -4.45
CA ALA A 16 -0.49 -5.14 -5.17
C ALA A 16 -0.35 -3.86 -4.32
N GLU A 17 -1.44 -3.44 -3.67
CA GLU A 17 -1.41 -2.25 -2.81
C GLU A 17 -0.49 -2.45 -1.60
N LEU A 18 -0.52 -3.64 -0.99
CA LEU A 18 0.35 -3.95 0.16
C LEU A 18 1.81 -4.04 -0.26
N TRP A 19 2.08 -4.58 -1.45
CA TRP A 19 3.43 -4.61 -2.00
C TRP A 19 3.97 -3.20 -2.24
N SER A 20 3.13 -2.32 -2.82
CA SER A 20 3.50 -0.92 -3.03
C SER A 20 3.73 -0.22 -1.70
N ALA A 21 2.88 -0.47 -0.71
CA ALA A 21 3.05 0.09 0.64
C ALA A 21 4.39 -0.31 1.23
N TYR A 22 4.76 -1.57 1.11
CA TYR A 22 6.04 -2.08 1.61
C TYR A 22 7.22 -1.36 0.95
N LEU A 23 7.16 -1.17 -0.38
CA LEU A 23 8.21 -0.47 -1.11
C LEU A 23 8.35 0.98 -0.65
N TYR A 24 7.23 1.68 -0.47
CA TYR A 24 7.25 3.06 0.01
C TYR A 24 7.85 3.15 1.42
N LEU A 25 7.52 2.20 2.29
CA LEU A 25 8.08 2.17 3.63
C LEU A 25 9.60 1.97 3.57
N ALA A 26 10.07 1.03 2.74
CA ALA A 26 11.51 0.79 2.58
C ALA A 26 12.24 2.02 2.07
N MET A 27 11.65 2.73 1.08
CA MET A 27 12.24 3.96 0.55
C MET A 27 12.23 5.08 1.58
N SER A 28 11.18 5.16 2.42
CA SER A 28 11.11 6.12 3.51
C SER A 28 12.25 5.91 4.50
N LEU A 29 12.47 4.68 4.91
CA LEU A 29 13.54 4.34 5.86
C LEU A 29 14.93 4.61 5.26
N ASP A 30 15.12 4.31 3.99
CA ASP A 30 16.38 4.60 3.32
C ASP A 30 16.65 6.11 3.26
N ALA A 31 15.64 6.89 2.89
CA ALA A 31 15.76 8.35 2.85
C ALA A 31 16.03 8.92 4.24
N GLU A 32 15.40 8.38 5.28
CA GLU A 32 15.62 8.78 6.67
C GLU A 32 17.09 8.55 7.06
N ASN A 33 17.63 7.39 6.74
CA ASN A 33 19.03 7.05 7.03
C ASN A 33 20.00 7.97 6.31
N LYS A 34 19.64 8.50 5.15
CA LYS A 34 20.49 9.42 4.38
C LYS A 34 20.28 10.88 4.79
N GLY A 35 19.38 11.15 5.73
CA GLY A 35 19.11 12.49 6.21
C GLY A 35 18.14 13.31 5.35
N TYR A 36 17.47 12.68 4.39
CA TYR A 36 16.51 13.36 3.52
C TYR A 36 15.11 13.32 4.14
N LYS A 37 14.90 14.12 5.17
CA LYS A 37 13.68 14.04 5.98
C LYS A 37 12.40 14.36 5.20
N GLY A 38 12.44 15.34 4.32
CA GLY A 38 11.29 15.69 3.50
C GLY A 38 10.89 14.57 2.55
N VAL A 39 11.89 13.94 1.91
CA VAL A 39 11.69 12.81 1.02
C VAL A 39 11.16 11.61 1.80
N ALA A 40 11.76 11.34 2.98
CA ALA A 40 11.32 10.25 3.85
C ALA A 40 9.85 10.43 4.23
N ASN A 41 9.45 11.64 4.60
CA ASN A 41 8.07 11.92 4.97
C ASN A 41 7.12 11.72 3.79
N TRP A 42 7.53 12.15 2.60
CA TRP A 42 6.69 11.97 1.41
C TRP A 42 6.43 10.47 1.14
N PHE A 43 7.47 9.65 1.20
CA PHE A 43 7.31 8.21 1.03
C PHE A 43 6.46 7.59 2.13
N TYR A 44 6.59 8.07 3.36
CA TYR A 44 5.80 7.56 4.47
C TYR A 44 4.32 7.85 4.28
N VAL A 45 3.98 9.04 3.79
CA VAL A 45 2.59 9.39 3.47
C VAL A 45 2.06 8.47 2.36
N GLN A 46 2.87 8.19 1.33
CA GLN A 46 2.48 7.25 0.29
C GLN A 46 2.23 5.84 0.85
N PHE A 47 3.08 5.40 1.76
CA PHE A 47 2.89 4.14 2.46
C PHE A 47 1.53 4.08 3.16
N GLN A 48 1.18 5.14 3.89
CA GLN A 48 -0.11 5.21 4.59
C GLN A 48 -1.28 5.18 3.60
N GLU A 49 -1.17 5.90 2.49
CA GLU A 49 -2.21 5.92 1.46
C GLU A 49 -2.42 4.55 0.83
N GLU A 50 -1.34 3.81 0.55
CA GLU A 50 -1.47 2.47 -0.01
C GLU A 50 -2.12 1.49 0.97
N GLN A 51 -1.84 1.64 2.27
CA GLN A 51 -2.53 0.84 3.28
C GLN A 51 -4.03 1.15 3.32
N ALA A 52 -4.40 2.43 3.19
CA ALA A 52 -5.81 2.83 3.14
C ALA A 52 -6.50 2.26 1.91
N HIS A 53 -5.83 2.25 0.75
CA HIS A 53 -6.37 1.63 -0.47
C HIS A 53 -6.61 0.14 -0.27
N ALA A 54 -5.65 -0.57 0.31
CA ALA A 54 -5.79 -1.99 0.59
C ALA A 54 -6.99 -2.26 1.50
N ARG A 55 -7.19 -1.42 2.51
CA ARG A 55 -8.32 -1.56 3.44
C ARG A 55 -9.65 -1.39 2.73
N ILE A 56 -9.75 -0.43 1.81
CA ILE A 56 -10.97 -0.23 1.02
C ILE A 56 -11.32 -1.50 0.26
N PHE A 57 -10.34 -2.11 -0.40
CA PHE A 57 -10.56 -3.36 -1.12
C PHE A 57 -10.90 -4.53 -0.20
N MET A 58 -10.26 -4.60 0.98
CA MET A 58 -10.59 -5.62 1.98
C MET A 58 -12.03 -5.51 2.46
N ASN A 59 -12.48 -4.28 2.71
CA ASN A 59 -13.87 -4.04 3.13
C ASN A 59 -14.85 -4.45 2.02
N TYR A 60 -14.46 -4.29 0.77
CA TYR A 60 -15.29 -4.69 -0.35
C TYR A 60 -15.48 -6.21 -0.40
N LEU A 61 -14.46 -6.98 0.00
CA LEU A 61 -14.56 -8.45 0.02
C LEU A 61 -15.39 -8.97 1.19
N ASN A 62 -15.48 -8.20 2.25
CA ASN A 62 -16.25 -8.58 3.44
C ASN A 62 -17.68 -8.09 3.32
#